data_548fe0a126eb93ebb0975e2ce7e449ad
#
_entry.id   548fe0a126eb93ebb0975e2ce7e449ad
#
_cell.length_a   1.000
_cell.length_b   1.000
_cell.length_c   1.000
_cell.angle_alpha   90.00
_cell.angle_beta   90.00
_cell.angle_gamma   90.00
#
_symmetry.space_group_name_H-M   'P 1'
#
loop_
_entity.id
_entity.type
_entity.pdbx_description
1 polymer ?
#
loop_
_entity_poly.entity_id
_entity_poly.type
_entity_poly.pdbx_seq_one_letter_code
_entity_poly.pdbx_strand_id
1 'polypeptide(L)'
;MLISFKSVLRTAPLCLSAWFSMPLAHAAGMVPQTPVLLVEEGMGEAVMNVRNTDTHPALLHTTVENIEDRDDVLLIFTPPIARVEPGGIQQVRFILQNRQPLKTERLKRVIFEGISPVSDAAGARVALGVRQNLPVILRPAGLPVEREPWKRLTWSMDANGVQVVNSSPYVVRLAKTIVPLPGTRSVTLPKTYILPGERLHAELPLHTSAQTMAVRIFPATTYGFAVDHYDAPVTR
;
A
#
# COMPACT_ATOMS: atom_id res chain seq x y z
N MET A 1 26.56 -40.57 -73.08
CA MET A 1 25.77 -40.81 -71.88
C MET A 1 26.22 -39.84 -70.78
N LEU A 2 25.58 -38.66 -70.74
CA LEU A 2 25.99 -37.54 -69.89
C LEU A 2 24.99 -37.40 -68.77
N ILE A 3 25.41 -37.60 -67.53
CA ILE A 3 24.59 -37.45 -66.35
C ILE A 3 24.87 -36.05 -65.79
N SER A 4 23.83 -35.21 -65.86
CA SER A 4 23.85 -33.84 -65.31
C SER A 4 23.58 -33.84 -63.80
N PHE A 5 24.56 -33.33 -63.03
CA PHE A 5 24.40 -33.07 -61.58
C PHE A 5 23.79 -31.70 -61.38
N LYS A 6 22.52 -31.62 -60.94
CA LYS A 6 21.89 -30.39 -60.48
C LYS A 6 22.26 -30.14 -59.01
N SER A 7 23.02 -29.14 -58.73
CA SER A 7 23.32 -28.63 -57.40
C SER A 7 22.11 -27.91 -56.82
N VAL A 8 21.55 -28.46 -55.74
CA VAL A 8 20.49 -27.84 -54.93
C VAL A 8 21.13 -26.93 -53.91
N LEU A 9 21.08 -25.61 -54.14
CA LEU A 9 21.50 -24.57 -53.21
C LEU A 9 20.43 -24.46 -52.09
N ARG A 10 20.75 -24.97 -50.88
CA ARG A 10 19.92 -24.83 -49.71
C ARG A 10 20.14 -23.43 -49.11
N THR A 11 19.19 -22.55 -49.29
CA THR A 11 19.10 -21.29 -48.56
C THR A 11 18.61 -21.56 -47.14
N ALA A 12 19.48 -21.40 -46.16
CA ALA A 12 19.11 -21.40 -44.74
C ALA A 12 18.49 -20.01 -44.36
N PRO A 13 17.31 -19.98 -43.75
CA PRO A 13 16.78 -18.71 -43.26
C PRO A 13 17.58 -18.27 -42.02
N LEU A 14 18.22 -17.13 -42.13
CA LEU A 14 18.89 -16.46 -41.03
C LEU A 14 17.80 -15.83 -40.10
N CYS A 15 17.39 -16.55 -39.05
CA CYS A 15 16.52 -16.01 -38.01
C CYS A 15 17.27 -14.96 -37.23
N LEU A 16 17.08 -13.70 -37.63
CA LEU A 16 17.54 -12.53 -36.92
C LEU A 16 16.68 -12.37 -35.67
N SER A 17 17.12 -12.93 -34.53
CA SER A 17 16.52 -12.73 -33.22
C SER A 17 16.77 -11.28 -32.78
N ALA A 18 15.83 -10.40 -33.11
CA ALA A 18 15.76 -9.06 -32.55
C ALA A 18 15.48 -9.19 -31.00
N TRP A 19 16.53 -9.07 -30.23
CA TRP A 19 16.38 -8.88 -28.77
C TRP A 19 15.69 -7.54 -28.55
N PHE A 20 14.39 -7.59 -28.28
CA PHE A 20 13.64 -6.46 -27.78
C PHE A 20 14.18 -6.15 -26.39
N SER A 21 15.11 -5.21 -26.30
CA SER A 21 15.45 -4.56 -25.03
C SER A 21 14.23 -3.77 -24.60
N MET A 22 13.36 -4.38 -23.78
CA MET A 22 12.27 -3.64 -23.12
C MET A 22 12.93 -2.64 -22.17
N PRO A 23 12.76 -1.33 -22.35
CA PRO A 23 13.20 -0.37 -21.36
C PRO A 23 12.44 -0.68 -20.07
N LEU A 24 13.16 -0.98 -18.99
CA LEU A 24 12.61 -1.05 -17.65
C LEU A 24 12.06 0.34 -17.34
N ALA A 25 10.73 0.48 -17.37
CA ALA A 25 10.08 1.71 -16.92
C ALA A 25 10.35 1.85 -15.42
N HIS A 26 11.30 2.68 -15.07
CA HIS A 26 11.50 3.09 -13.68
C HIS A 26 10.49 4.19 -13.39
N ALA A 27 9.61 3.94 -12.41
CA ALA A 27 8.79 5.01 -11.86
C ALA A 27 9.75 6.03 -11.22
N ALA A 28 9.91 7.16 -11.87
CA ALA A 28 10.71 8.27 -11.39
C ALA A 28 9.91 9.05 -10.34
N GLY A 29 10.59 9.62 -9.34
CA GLY A 29 9.96 10.45 -8.33
C GLY A 29 10.54 10.27 -6.93
N MET A 30 9.81 10.76 -5.94
CA MET A 30 10.18 10.64 -4.53
C MET A 30 9.75 9.28 -3.98
N VAL A 31 10.73 8.38 -3.72
CA VAL A 31 10.49 7.01 -3.27
C VAL A 31 10.84 6.84 -1.80
N PRO A 32 9.86 6.60 -0.92
CA PRO A 32 10.08 6.30 0.48
C PRO A 32 10.78 4.95 0.67
N GLN A 33 11.59 4.84 1.71
CA GLN A 33 12.36 3.63 2.03
C GLN A 33 11.47 2.43 2.40
N THR A 34 10.34 2.69 3.04
CA THR A 34 9.39 1.67 3.49
C THR A 34 7.97 2.02 3.07
N PRO A 35 7.09 1.03 2.81
CA PRO A 35 5.71 1.27 2.43
C PRO A 35 4.78 1.65 3.60
N VAL A 36 5.31 1.68 4.83
CA VAL A 36 4.59 2.04 6.06
C VAL A 36 5.53 2.81 6.96
N LEU A 37 5.04 3.88 7.58
CA LEU A 37 5.72 4.54 8.68
C LEU A 37 5.17 4.01 10.01
N LEU A 38 6.04 3.41 10.82
CA LEU A 38 5.71 3.01 12.19
C LEU A 38 6.28 4.05 13.15
N VAL A 39 5.44 4.59 14.01
CA VAL A 39 5.82 5.52 15.07
C VAL A 39 5.46 4.88 16.41
N GLU A 40 6.48 4.50 17.17
CA GLU A 40 6.29 3.93 18.51
C GLU A 40 6.21 5.02 19.53
N GLU A 41 5.14 5.05 20.32
CA GLU A 41 4.93 6.07 21.36
C GLU A 41 6.07 6.11 22.36
N GLY A 42 6.61 4.95 22.73
CA GLY A 42 7.73 4.87 23.68
C GLY A 42 9.04 5.50 23.17
N MET A 43 9.21 5.61 21.84
CA MET A 43 10.32 6.31 21.20
C MET A 43 10.02 7.79 20.98
N GLY A 44 8.75 8.15 20.87
CA GLY A 44 8.29 9.52 20.64
C GLY A 44 8.53 10.04 19.23
N GLU A 45 9.27 9.29 18.38
CA GLU A 45 9.64 9.73 17.04
C GLU A 45 9.92 8.57 16.10
N ALA A 46 9.88 8.86 14.80
CA ALA A 46 10.33 7.98 13.72
C ALA A 46 10.91 8.80 12.57
N VAL A 47 11.63 8.15 11.68
CA VAL A 47 12.20 8.78 10.48
C VAL A 47 11.83 8.00 9.23
N MET A 48 11.66 8.71 8.12
CA MET A 48 11.50 8.16 6.79
C MET A 48 12.54 8.75 5.86
N ASN A 49 13.33 7.90 5.25
CA ASN A 49 14.21 8.30 4.17
C ASN A 49 13.44 8.27 2.85
N VAL A 50 13.49 9.37 2.10
CA VAL A 50 12.85 9.50 0.79
C VAL A 50 13.93 9.80 -0.24
N ARG A 51 14.06 8.93 -1.24
CA ARG A 51 15.03 9.06 -2.34
C ARG A 51 14.40 9.74 -3.53
N ASN A 52 15.09 10.70 -4.11
CA ASN A 52 14.78 11.22 -5.44
C ASN A 52 15.36 10.25 -6.50
N THR A 53 14.51 9.58 -7.25
CA THR A 53 14.89 8.67 -8.35
C THR A 53 14.83 9.35 -9.72
N ASP A 54 14.43 10.63 -9.77
CA ASP A 54 14.46 11.43 -10.99
C ASP A 54 15.89 11.77 -11.39
N THR A 55 16.07 12.11 -12.66
CA THR A 55 17.34 12.62 -13.23
C THR A 55 17.55 14.11 -12.96
N HIS A 56 16.59 14.77 -12.33
CA HIS A 56 16.60 16.21 -12.04
C HIS A 56 16.36 16.47 -10.55
N PRO A 57 16.87 17.59 -10.02
CA PRO A 57 16.50 18.01 -8.68
C PRO A 57 14.99 18.25 -8.58
N ALA A 58 14.39 17.88 -7.46
CA ALA A 58 12.99 18.13 -7.20
C ALA A 58 12.76 18.58 -5.74
N LEU A 59 11.65 19.26 -5.48
CA LEU A 59 11.24 19.57 -4.13
C LEU A 59 10.40 18.39 -3.60
N LEU A 60 10.84 17.83 -2.48
CA LEU A 60 10.02 16.92 -1.70
C LEU A 60 9.07 17.74 -0.85
N HIS A 61 7.77 17.59 -1.08
CA HIS A 61 6.71 18.14 -0.23
C HIS A 61 6.10 17.01 0.58
N THR A 62 6.08 17.18 1.91
CA THR A 62 5.53 16.21 2.85
C THR A 62 4.28 16.78 3.50
N THR A 63 3.22 15.98 3.57
CA THR A 63 2.00 16.31 4.32
C THR A 63 1.53 15.11 5.12
N VAL A 64 0.83 15.36 6.23
CA VAL A 64 0.20 14.33 7.06
C VAL A 64 -1.31 14.57 7.07
N GLU A 65 -2.08 13.51 6.84
CA GLU A 65 -3.54 13.53 6.86
C GLU A 65 -4.08 12.68 8.00
N ASN A 66 -5.08 13.21 8.70
CA ASN A 66 -5.86 12.46 9.68
C ASN A 66 -6.87 11.58 8.96
N ILE A 67 -7.06 10.35 9.43
CA ILE A 67 -8.09 9.43 8.92
C ILE A 67 -9.32 9.47 9.84
N GLU A 68 -9.10 9.68 11.12
CA GLU A 68 -10.14 9.83 12.12
C GLU A 68 -10.37 11.32 12.40
N ASP A 69 -11.61 11.71 12.62
CA ASP A 69 -11.97 13.10 12.98
C ASP A 69 -11.50 13.51 14.41
N ARG A 70 -10.74 12.62 15.07
CA ARG A 70 -10.20 12.87 16.39
C ARG A 70 -8.79 13.43 16.29
N ASP A 71 -8.63 14.67 16.64
CA ASP A 71 -7.36 15.43 16.62
C ASP A 71 -6.61 15.37 17.97
N ASP A 72 -6.81 14.32 18.76
CA ASP A 72 -6.19 14.13 20.06
C ASP A 72 -4.70 13.74 19.98
N VAL A 73 -4.23 13.36 18.80
CA VAL A 73 -2.86 12.92 18.56
C VAL A 73 -2.23 13.70 17.42
N LEU A 74 -1.27 14.55 17.74
CA LEU A 74 -0.54 15.35 16.78
C LEU A 74 0.74 14.64 16.34
N LEU A 75 0.93 14.51 15.03
CA LEU A 75 2.18 14.05 14.43
C LEU A 75 2.83 15.22 13.68
N ILE A 76 3.87 15.78 14.26
CA ILE A 76 4.67 16.85 13.66
C ILE A 76 5.73 16.21 12.77
N PHE A 77 6.08 16.86 11.66
CA PHE A 77 7.12 16.38 10.76
C PHE A 77 8.01 17.50 10.27
N THR A 78 9.26 17.16 9.97
CA THR A 78 10.26 18.14 9.52
C THR A 78 11.34 17.48 8.65
N PRO A 79 11.78 18.11 7.54
CA PRO A 79 11.25 19.35 6.97
C PRO A 79 9.96 19.09 6.19
N PRO A 80 9.02 20.07 6.11
CA PRO A 80 7.82 19.93 5.28
C PRO A 80 8.12 20.05 3.78
N ILE A 81 9.17 20.82 3.43
CA ILE A 81 9.65 20.97 2.05
C ILE A 81 11.17 20.91 2.08
N ALA A 82 11.74 20.14 1.14
CA ALA A 82 13.18 20.05 0.96
C ALA A 82 13.54 19.86 -0.53
N ARG A 83 14.61 20.51 -0.98
CA ARG A 83 15.18 20.22 -2.29
C ARG A 83 16.03 18.95 -2.19
N VAL A 84 15.80 18.01 -3.11
CA VAL A 84 16.52 16.74 -3.17
C VAL A 84 17.15 16.58 -4.54
N GLU A 85 18.47 16.46 -4.59
CA GLU A 85 19.25 16.27 -5.82
C GLU A 85 18.97 14.87 -6.43
N PRO A 86 19.26 14.66 -7.72
CA PRO A 86 19.16 13.36 -8.37
C PRO A 86 19.89 12.27 -7.59
N GLY A 87 19.20 11.15 -7.28
CA GLY A 87 19.74 10.06 -6.47
C GLY A 87 19.92 10.38 -4.98
N GLY A 88 19.71 11.64 -4.58
CA GLY A 88 19.82 12.08 -3.20
C GLY A 88 18.73 11.49 -2.30
N ILE A 89 18.98 11.52 -0.99
CA ILE A 89 18.05 11.05 0.05
C ILE A 89 17.77 12.19 1.00
N GLN A 90 16.49 12.47 1.21
CA GLN A 90 16.02 13.36 2.27
C GLN A 90 15.46 12.55 3.40
N GLN A 91 15.94 12.76 4.60
CA GLN A 91 15.34 12.24 5.82
C GLN A 91 14.24 13.20 6.31
N VAL A 92 13.04 12.65 6.51
CA VAL A 92 11.91 13.34 7.15
C VAL A 92 11.71 12.72 8.53
N ARG A 93 11.77 13.55 9.56
CA ARG A 93 11.55 13.17 10.96
C ARG A 93 10.12 13.43 11.35
N PHE A 94 9.52 12.48 12.05
CA PHE A 94 8.16 12.54 12.57
C PHE A 94 8.21 12.47 14.09
N ILE A 95 7.58 13.41 14.75
CA ILE A 95 7.57 13.57 16.22
C ILE A 95 6.13 13.41 16.69
N LEU A 96 5.90 12.44 17.55
CA LEU A 96 4.59 12.18 18.13
C LEU A 96 4.37 13.08 19.34
N GLN A 97 3.28 13.84 19.31
CA GLN A 97 2.82 14.64 20.45
C GLN A 97 1.39 14.23 20.78
N ASN A 98 1.22 13.56 21.89
CA ASN A 98 -0.08 13.18 22.42
C ASN A 98 -0.25 13.72 23.83
N ARG A 99 -1.47 14.14 24.16
CA ARG A 99 -1.79 14.67 25.51
C ARG A 99 -1.98 13.55 26.54
N GLN A 100 -2.34 12.36 26.07
CA GLN A 100 -2.56 11.18 26.89
C GLN A 100 -1.96 9.97 26.21
N PRO A 101 -1.49 8.95 26.96
CA PRO A 101 -0.98 7.71 26.40
C PRO A 101 -2.00 7.04 25.46
N LEU A 102 -1.50 6.53 24.35
CA LEU A 102 -2.31 5.79 23.41
C LEU A 102 -2.76 4.47 24.05
N LYS A 103 -4.02 4.10 23.85
CA LYS A 103 -4.57 2.80 24.30
C LYS A 103 -4.63 1.76 23.20
N THR A 104 -4.75 2.23 21.96
CA THR A 104 -4.85 1.40 20.76
C THR A 104 -4.00 2.04 19.65
N GLU A 105 -3.63 1.25 18.65
CA GLU A 105 -3.00 1.79 17.46
C GLU A 105 -3.90 2.84 16.80
N ARG A 106 -3.26 3.87 16.21
CA ARG A 106 -3.92 4.91 15.42
C ARG A 106 -3.39 4.86 13.99
N LEU A 107 -4.23 5.20 13.05
CA LEU A 107 -3.89 5.26 11.64
C LEU A 107 -3.94 6.71 11.15
N LYS A 108 -2.84 7.17 10.57
CA LYS A 108 -2.76 8.42 9.80
C LYS A 108 -2.24 8.10 8.39
N ARG A 109 -2.13 9.11 7.56
CA ARG A 109 -1.51 9.02 6.24
C ARG A 109 -0.40 10.04 6.13
N VAL A 110 0.70 9.67 5.49
CA VAL A 110 1.73 10.61 5.05
C VAL A 110 1.79 10.61 3.53
N ILE A 111 1.88 11.79 2.96
CA ILE A 111 2.01 11.98 1.52
C ILE A 111 3.38 12.58 1.25
N PHE A 112 4.13 11.92 0.36
CA PHE A 112 5.36 12.43 -0.21
C PHE A 112 5.10 12.76 -1.67
N GLU A 113 5.26 14.03 -2.03
CA GLU A 113 5.03 14.54 -3.39
C GLU A 113 6.32 15.14 -3.92
N GLY A 114 6.73 14.67 -5.09
CA GLY A 114 7.84 15.25 -5.82
C GLY A 114 7.35 16.36 -6.74
N ILE A 115 7.85 17.58 -6.53
CA ILE A 115 7.55 18.75 -7.38
C ILE A 115 8.77 19.03 -8.20
N SER A 116 8.69 18.73 -9.51
CA SER A 116 9.76 19.00 -10.47
C SER A 116 9.80 20.48 -10.85
N PRO A 117 10.99 21.04 -11.19
CA PRO A 117 11.10 22.39 -11.70
C PRO A 117 10.28 22.59 -12.97
N VAL A 118 9.70 23.76 -13.12
CA VAL A 118 9.07 24.15 -14.39
C VAL A 118 10.17 24.31 -15.43
N SER A 119 10.02 23.65 -16.58
CA SER A 119 10.96 23.76 -17.69
C SER A 119 10.48 24.83 -18.67
N ASP A 120 11.32 25.83 -18.94
CA ASP A 120 11.03 26.90 -19.93
C ASP A 120 11.18 26.43 -21.40
N ALA A 121 11.41 25.14 -21.64
CA ALA A 121 11.57 24.62 -22.99
C ALA A 121 10.26 24.67 -23.78
N ALA A 122 10.31 25.27 -24.98
CA ALA A 122 9.17 25.36 -25.90
C ALA A 122 8.67 23.97 -26.33
N GLY A 123 7.36 23.74 -26.27
CA GLY A 123 6.70 22.51 -26.68
C GLY A 123 5.67 22.02 -25.65
N ALA A 124 4.70 21.22 -26.11
CA ALA A 124 3.72 20.58 -25.20
C ALA A 124 4.42 19.49 -24.37
N ARG A 125 4.37 19.62 -23.04
CA ARG A 125 4.92 18.63 -22.10
C ARG A 125 3.86 18.27 -21.07
N VAL A 126 3.83 17.00 -20.70
CA VAL A 126 3.02 16.48 -19.60
C VAL A 126 3.97 16.19 -18.44
N ALA A 127 3.84 16.96 -17.36
CA ALA A 127 4.52 16.67 -16.11
C ALA A 127 3.66 15.70 -15.29
N LEU A 128 4.19 14.51 -15.02
CA LEU A 128 3.53 13.53 -14.16
C LEU A 128 4.12 13.66 -12.75
N GLY A 129 3.36 14.23 -11.83
CA GLY A 129 3.70 14.22 -10.40
C GLY A 129 3.29 12.90 -9.76
N VAL A 130 4.22 12.18 -9.16
CA VAL A 130 3.91 10.97 -8.39
C VAL A 130 3.76 11.33 -6.92
N ARG A 131 2.58 11.05 -6.36
CA ARG A 131 2.29 11.22 -4.93
C ARG A 131 2.30 9.84 -4.25
N GLN A 132 3.21 9.64 -3.32
CA GLN A 132 3.28 8.45 -2.50
C GLN A 132 2.45 8.67 -1.24
N ASN A 133 1.32 7.98 -1.13
CA ASN A 133 0.41 8.08 0.02
C ASN A 133 0.51 6.81 0.86
N LEU A 134 1.19 6.90 2.00
CA LEU A 134 1.55 5.78 2.86
C LEU A 134 0.79 5.79 4.18
N PRO A 135 0.44 4.61 4.72
CA PRO A 135 -0.09 4.52 6.06
C PRO A 135 0.98 4.85 7.11
N VAL A 136 0.57 5.56 8.13
CA VAL A 136 1.32 5.81 9.36
C VAL A 136 0.59 5.12 10.49
N ILE A 137 1.26 4.18 11.17
CA ILE A 137 0.71 3.50 12.34
C ILE A 137 1.41 4.05 13.58
N LEU A 138 0.62 4.67 14.46
CA LEU A 138 1.07 5.11 15.78
C LEU A 138 0.78 3.99 16.76
N ARG A 139 1.82 3.41 17.35
CA ARG A 139 1.71 2.27 18.27
C ARG A 139 1.84 2.71 19.71
N PRO A 140 0.91 2.31 20.60
CA PRO A 140 1.01 2.54 22.02
C PRO A 140 2.29 1.99 22.65
N ALA A 141 2.82 2.69 23.64
CA ALA A 141 3.91 2.17 24.44
C ALA A 141 3.49 0.87 25.15
N GLY A 142 4.33 -0.16 25.08
CA GLY A 142 4.06 -1.45 25.72
C GLY A 142 3.04 -2.35 25.01
N LEU A 143 2.44 -1.93 23.90
CA LEU A 143 1.59 -2.82 23.11
C LEU A 143 2.45 -3.86 22.38
N PRO A 144 2.24 -5.18 22.61
CA PRO A 144 3.02 -6.22 21.95
C PRO A 144 2.94 -6.12 20.42
N VAL A 145 4.01 -6.53 19.75
CA VAL A 145 4.03 -6.58 18.28
C VAL A 145 3.13 -7.72 17.80
N GLU A 146 2.06 -7.39 17.06
CA GLU A 146 1.21 -8.36 16.40
C GLU A 146 1.55 -8.39 14.90
N ARG A 147 1.99 -9.55 14.42
CA ARG A 147 2.39 -9.71 13.01
C ARG A 147 1.20 -10.02 12.10
N GLU A 148 0.16 -10.62 12.66
CA GLU A 148 -1.01 -11.10 11.94
C GLU A 148 -2.32 -10.56 12.55
N PRO A 149 -2.46 -9.22 12.67
CA PRO A 149 -3.59 -8.61 13.37
C PRO A 149 -4.96 -8.96 12.75
N TRP A 150 -4.99 -9.35 11.48
CA TRP A 150 -6.21 -9.80 10.79
C TRP A 150 -6.83 -11.07 11.39
N LYS A 151 -6.05 -11.90 12.10
CA LYS A 151 -6.56 -13.09 12.79
C LYS A 151 -7.40 -12.75 14.02
N ARG A 152 -7.35 -11.49 14.48
CA ARG A 152 -8.13 -10.97 15.61
C ARG A 152 -9.47 -10.37 15.18
N LEU A 153 -9.75 -10.33 13.89
CA LEU A 153 -11.03 -9.90 13.37
C LEU A 153 -12.10 -10.97 13.64
N THR A 154 -13.29 -10.52 14.05
CA THR A 154 -14.46 -11.38 14.15
C THR A 154 -15.36 -11.14 12.94
N TRP A 155 -15.65 -12.21 12.22
CA TRP A 155 -16.51 -12.19 11.05
C TRP A 155 -17.84 -12.85 11.36
N SER A 156 -18.93 -12.22 10.98
CA SER A 156 -20.29 -12.75 11.14
C SER A 156 -21.13 -12.48 9.90
N MET A 157 -22.20 -13.25 9.76
CA MET A 157 -23.17 -13.09 8.68
C MET A 157 -24.50 -12.66 9.26
N ASP A 158 -25.15 -11.73 8.58
CA ASP A 158 -26.54 -11.38 8.82
C ASP A 158 -27.39 -11.53 7.55
N ALA A 159 -28.66 -11.15 7.61
CA ALA A 159 -29.58 -11.26 6.47
C ALA A 159 -29.14 -10.40 5.26
N ASN A 160 -28.34 -9.36 5.49
CA ASN A 160 -27.98 -8.35 4.50
C ASN A 160 -26.54 -8.49 4.01
N GLY A 161 -25.70 -9.28 4.69
CA GLY A 161 -24.32 -9.41 4.24
C GLY A 161 -23.31 -9.93 5.25
N VAL A 162 -22.05 -9.57 5.02
CA VAL A 162 -20.91 -9.89 5.87
C VAL A 162 -20.62 -8.70 6.78
N GLN A 163 -20.53 -8.97 8.07
CA GLN A 163 -20.06 -8.01 9.06
C GLN A 163 -18.68 -8.42 9.56
N VAL A 164 -17.81 -7.44 9.76
CA VAL A 164 -16.51 -7.62 10.41
C VAL A 164 -16.35 -6.63 11.56
N VAL A 165 -15.83 -7.11 12.68
CA VAL A 165 -15.58 -6.32 13.90
C VAL A 165 -14.10 -6.47 14.28
N ASN A 166 -13.44 -5.36 14.53
CA ASN A 166 -12.10 -5.33 15.10
C ASN A 166 -12.17 -4.93 16.58
N SER A 167 -12.28 -5.89 17.46
CA SER A 167 -12.23 -5.65 18.92
C SER A 167 -10.81 -5.62 19.48
N SER A 168 -9.78 -5.79 18.63
CA SER A 168 -8.38 -5.75 19.03
C SER A 168 -7.83 -4.31 19.11
N PRO A 169 -6.71 -4.09 19.79
CA PRO A 169 -6.08 -2.78 19.84
C PRO A 169 -5.26 -2.44 18.58
N TYR A 170 -5.23 -3.29 17.57
CA TYR A 170 -4.41 -3.15 16.37
C TYR A 170 -5.19 -2.62 15.18
N VAL A 171 -4.54 -1.82 14.34
CA VAL A 171 -5.05 -1.45 13.02
C VAL A 171 -4.88 -2.64 12.08
N VAL A 172 -5.95 -3.10 11.48
CA VAL A 172 -5.89 -4.16 10.46
C VAL A 172 -6.01 -3.55 9.07
N ARG A 173 -5.09 -3.91 8.17
CA ARG A 173 -5.10 -3.47 6.76
C ARG A 173 -5.31 -4.67 5.85
N LEU A 174 -6.17 -4.52 4.85
CA LEU A 174 -6.53 -5.58 3.91
C LEU A 174 -7.03 -4.98 2.59
N ALA A 175 -7.09 -5.78 1.54
CA ALA A 175 -7.75 -5.36 0.30
C ALA A 175 -9.24 -5.11 0.56
N LYS A 176 -9.87 -4.24 -0.24
CA LYS A 176 -11.32 -4.06 -0.19
C LYS A 176 -12.08 -5.32 -0.60
N THR A 177 -11.48 -6.11 -1.48
CA THR A 177 -12.09 -7.33 -2.01
C THR A 177 -12.03 -8.45 -0.97
N ILE A 178 -13.16 -9.05 -0.68
CA ILE A 178 -13.30 -10.27 0.13
C ILE A 178 -14.13 -11.31 -0.63
N VAL A 179 -13.96 -12.60 -0.32
CA VAL A 179 -14.70 -13.68 -0.99
C VAL A 179 -15.34 -14.58 0.07
N PRO A 180 -16.69 -14.56 0.22
CA PRO A 180 -17.41 -15.51 1.05
C PRO A 180 -17.26 -16.93 0.50
N LEU A 181 -16.89 -17.88 1.37
CA LEU A 181 -16.66 -19.28 0.99
C LEU A 181 -17.82 -20.17 1.44
N PRO A 182 -18.21 -21.17 0.61
CA PRO A 182 -17.49 -21.75 -0.53
C PRO A 182 -17.71 -21.04 -1.89
N GLY A 183 -18.28 -19.85 -1.91
CA GLY A 183 -18.51 -19.10 -3.16
C GLY A 183 -17.22 -18.60 -3.83
N THR A 184 -17.38 -18.08 -5.05
CA THR A 184 -16.29 -17.45 -5.83
C THR A 184 -16.55 -15.97 -6.10
N ARG A 185 -17.76 -15.49 -5.77
CA ARG A 185 -18.13 -14.09 -6.00
C ARG A 185 -17.48 -13.19 -4.95
N SER A 186 -16.78 -12.19 -5.42
CA SER A 186 -16.18 -11.17 -4.54
C SER A 186 -17.19 -10.15 -4.09
N VAL A 187 -16.95 -9.60 -2.90
CA VAL A 187 -17.69 -8.52 -2.27
C VAL A 187 -16.71 -7.43 -1.87
N THR A 188 -17.17 -6.19 -1.82
CA THR A 188 -16.30 -5.05 -1.57
C THR A 188 -16.57 -4.43 -0.20
N LEU A 189 -15.56 -4.38 0.64
CA LEU A 189 -15.57 -3.61 1.89
C LEU A 189 -15.50 -2.10 1.59
N PRO A 190 -16.07 -1.26 2.44
CA PRO A 190 -16.03 0.20 2.25
C PRO A 190 -14.62 0.78 2.33
N LYS A 191 -13.71 0.14 3.11
CA LYS A 191 -12.35 0.61 3.38
C LYS A 191 -11.30 -0.49 3.19
N THR A 192 -10.03 -0.09 3.08
CA THR A 192 -8.85 -0.99 3.04
C THR A 192 -8.21 -1.18 4.42
N TYR A 193 -8.86 -0.75 5.48
CA TYR A 193 -8.41 -0.86 6.86
C TYR A 193 -9.61 -0.97 7.79
N ILE A 194 -9.39 -1.54 8.97
CA ILE A 194 -10.37 -1.63 10.05
C ILE A 194 -9.67 -1.18 11.33
N LEU A 195 -10.16 -0.07 11.89
CA LEU A 195 -9.59 0.54 13.08
C LEU A 195 -9.97 -0.24 14.35
N PRO A 196 -9.23 -0.09 15.46
CA PRO A 196 -9.63 -0.64 16.75
C PRO A 196 -11.04 -0.20 17.16
N GLY A 197 -11.87 -1.18 17.52
CA GLY A 197 -13.27 -0.94 17.87
C GLY A 197 -14.21 -0.71 16.70
N GLU A 198 -13.72 -0.69 15.46
CA GLU A 198 -14.53 -0.42 14.28
C GLU A 198 -15.29 -1.67 13.83
N ARG A 199 -16.46 -1.41 13.24
CA ARG A 199 -17.30 -2.39 12.58
C ARG A 199 -17.55 -1.96 11.15
N LEU A 200 -17.34 -2.89 10.20
CA LEU A 200 -17.67 -2.69 8.80
C LEU A 200 -18.71 -3.71 8.34
N HIS A 201 -19.48 -3.32 7.36
CA HIS A 201 -20.47 -4.17 6.72
C HIS A 201 -20.27 -4.16 5.21
N ALA A 202 -20.45 -5.32 4.58
CA ALA A 202 -20.42 -5.49 3.13
C ALA A 202 -21.67 -6.25 2.69
N GLU A 203 -22.45 -5.64 1.80
CA GLU A 203 -23.69 -6.22 1.29
C GLU A 203 -23.44 -7.46 0.45
N LEU A 204 -24.27 -8.48 0.62
CA LEU A 204 -24.27 -9.70 -0.19
C LEU A 204 -25.56 -9.83 -0.98
N PRO A 205 -25.52 -10.38 -2.19
CA PRO A 205 -26.72 -10.79 -2.91
C PRO A 205 -27.50 -11.84 -2.10
N LEU A 206 -28.82 -11.71 -2.09
CA LEU A 206 -29.81 -12.39 -1.24
C LEU A 206 -29.74 -13.92 -1.07
N HIS A 207 -28.90 -14.65 -1.78
CA HIS A 207 -28.84 -16.12 -1.70
C HIS A 207 -27.49 -16.68 -1.24
N THR A 208 -26.52 -15.82 -0.90
CA THR A 208 -25.15 -16.26 -0.57
C THR A 208 -24.93 -16.48 0.93
N SER A 209 -25.76 -15.87 1.78
CA SER A 209 -25.54 -15.80 3.24
C SER A 209 -25.69 -17.11 3.99
N ALA A 210 -26.61 -17.98 3.57
CA ALA A 210 -26.99 -19.18 4.37
C ALA A 210 -25.92 -20.28 4.40
N GLN A 211 -24.98 -20.31 3.46
CA GLN A 211 -23.96 -21.36 3.32
C GLN A 211 -22.53 -20.89 3.60
N THR A 212 -22.32 -19.61 3.88
CA THR A 212 -20.98 -19.08 4.10
C THR A 212 -20.42 -19.57 5.44
N MET A 213 -19.27 -20.24 5.41
CA MET A 213 -18.57 -20.75 6.60
C MET A 213 -17.28 -20.00 6.88
N ALA A 214 -16.71 -19.34 5.88
CA ALA A 214 -15.50 -18.53 6.01
C ALA A 214 -15.52 -17.37 5.02
N VAL A 215 -14.69 -16.37 5.27
CA VAL A 215 -14.44 -15.24 4.36
C VAL A 215 -12.98 -15.22 4.02
N ARG A 216 -12.67 -15.33 2.74
CA ARG A 216 -11.30 -15.14 2.24
C ARG A 216 -10.99 -13.66 2.18
N ILE A 217 -9.94 -13.26 2.85
CA ILE A 217 -9.43 -11.90 2.89
C ILE A 217 -8.00 -11.85 2.38
N PHE A 218 -7.55 -10.68 1.94
CA PHE A 218 -6.20 -10.43 1.44
C PHE A 218 -5.55 -9.35 2.31
N PRO A 219 -4.97 -9.74 3.46
CA PRO A 219 -4.44 -8.78 4.41
C PRO A 219 -3.06 -8.28 4.02
N ALA A 220 -2.64 -7.19 4.66
CA ALA A 220 -1.27 -6.72 4.64
C ALA A 220 -0.68 -6.79 6.05
N THR A 221 0.58 -7.21 6.15
CA THR A 221 1.31 -7.21 7.42
C THR A 221 1.45 -5.79 7.97
N THR A 222 1.77 -5.66 9.25
CA THR A 222 2.06 -4.35 9.88
C THR A 222 3.13 -3.56 9.11
N TYR A 223 4.08 -4.26 8.50
CA TYR A 223 5.16 -3.65 7.71
C TYR A 223 4.81 -3.36 6.23
N GLY A 224 3.58 -3.65 5.80
CA GLY A 224 3.09 -3.33 4.46
C GLY A 224 3.26 -4.40 3.40
N PHE A 225 3.73 -5.59 3.76
CA PHE A 225 3.81 -6.71 2.82
C PHE A 225 2.44 -7.34 2.64
N ALA A 226 2.05 -7.57 1.39
CA ALA A 226 0.84 -8.30 1.07
C ALA A 226 0.95 -9.76 1.51
N VAL A 227 -0.13 -10.29 2.09
CA VAL A 227 -0.31 -11.72 2.36
C VAL A 227 -1.20 -12.26 1.25
N ASP A 228 -0.87 -13.45 0.74
CA ASP A 228 -1.62 -14.06 -0.36
C ASP A 228 -3.12 -14.11 -0.04
N HIS A 229 -3.50 -14.80 1.03
CA HIS A 229 -4.86 -14.77 1.56
C HIS A 229 -4.91 -15.35 2.98
N TYR A 230 -6.04 -15.12 3.63
CA TYR A 230 -6.41 -15.79 4.88
C TYR A 230 -7.91 -16.09 4.86
N ASP A 231 -8.29 -17.33 5.15
CA ASP A 231 -9.69 -17.76 5.23
C ASP A 231 -10.15 -17.63 6.68
N ALA A 232 -10.81 -16.53 6.97
CA ALA A 232 -11.31 -16.22 8.31
C ALA A 232 -12.61 -16.95 8.58
N PRO A 233 -12.74 -17.68 9.71
CA PRO A 233 -14.00 -18.36 10.07
C PRO A 233 -15.11 -17.34 10.34
N VAL A 234 -16.33 -17.71 9.97
CA VAL A 234 -17.53 -16.91 10.23
C VAL A 234 -18.26 -17.48 11.45
N THR A 235 -18.52 -16.62 12.43
CA THR A 235 -19.38 -16.94 13.57
C THR A 235 -20.85 -16.65 13.20
N ARG A 236 -21.76 -17.51 13.63
CA ARG A 236 -23.23 -17.37 13.49
C ARG A 236 -23.83 -16.80 14.75
#